data_55a335f1242bd916500723d9401dac3b
#
_entry.id   55a335f1242bd916500723d9401dac3b
#
_cell.length_a   1.000
_cell.length_b   1.000
_cell.length_c   1.000
_cell.angle_alpha   90.00
_cell.angle_beta   90.00
_cell.angle_gamma   90.00
#
_symmetry.space_group_name_H-M   'P 1'
#
loop_
_entity.id
_entity.type
_entity.pdbx_description
1 polymer ?
#
loop_
_entity_poly.entity_id
_entity_poly.type
_entity_poly.pdbx_seq_one_letter_code
_entity_poly.pdbx_strand_id
1 'polypeptide(L)'
;MKRPPPVSGWPSDSPTTPEVSALRHKVLFMTHDLQWVSEQVDRAGERYIHLLRDLVRVSQGGERAIQEWVAAELKALGCHVDLFGYSPKALAPKYEFAEAAAVDPGERLCVVGRLTGEQRGRRLLLFAHPDAEPVSSTDGWRHAPFAGEVEGGRLYGWGVADDLLGVATMIGGLMVVATNGRRPRGTVLLASTPSKRNVRGIVAVLERGYAADGAVYLHPAESGRGLRDIKAITSGLLRFRISVAGKPPDTQEPEQTPFHHLAVNPIDKAWVLVRALQSLNENRAGRVRHAILEDAAGRSTNMQVAYLHAGEPDQLSRISRTCVLAGSVTFPPHEHMESVQSEVARSIEAAARADPWLRDHPPQLEWLLGTRGAEVPLEHPLCLVVRRAIRAVTACEPTVNALHASSDIRHPILHGGIPAVGYGPLAGNFSQAGGTDEWVDLGEYLQAITVTGRLILEWCRVEEIGPDPAPAT
;
A
#
# COMPACT_ATOMS: atom_id res chain seq x y z
N MET A 1 -58.82 6.45 45.39
CA MET A 1 -57.81 6.54 44.35
C MET A 1 -58.01 7.83 43.60
N LYS A 2 -57.15 8.83 43.87
CA LYS A 2 -57.22 10.15 43.22
C LYS A 2 -56.23 10.14 42.03
N ARG A 3 -56.69 10.57 40.85
CA ARG A 3 -55.84 10.77 39.65
C ARG A 3 -54.91 11.96 39.84
N PRO A 4 -53.66 11.94 39.38
CA PRO A 4 -52.80 13.11 39.38
C PRO A 4 -53.18 14.09 38.26
N PRO A 5 -52.87 15.37 38.40
CA PRO A 5 -53.24 16.40 37.44
C PRO A 5 -52.36 16.38 36.19
N PRO A 6 -52.78 16.97 35.07
CA PRO A 6 -52.00 16.99 33.83
C PRO A 6 -50.84 17.96 33.96
N VAL A 7 -49.64 17.51 33.49
CA VAL A 7 -48.44 18.32 33.38
C VAL A 7 -48.58 19.28 32.20
N SER A 8 -48.61 20.54 32.48
CA SER A 8 -48.67 21.65 31.51
C SER A 8 -47.33 21.80 30.75
N GLY A 9 -47.51 22.00 29.46
CA GLY A 9 -46.68 22.60 28.43
C GLY A 9 -45.16 22.83 28.67
N TRP A 10 -44.37 22.19 27.83
CA TRP A 10 -43.01 22.65 27.52
C TRP A 10 -43.13 23.87 26.60
N PRO A 11 -42.38 24.97 26.83
CA PRO A 11 -42.34 26.07 25.88
C PRO A 11 -41.56 25.64 24.65
N SER A 12 -42.22 25.65 23.51
CA SER A 12 -41.59 25.69 22.19
C SER A 12 -40.96 27.08 22.04
N ASP A 13 -39.74 27.13 21.50
CA ASP A 13 -38.98 28.32 21.14
C ASP A 13 -37.96 28.82 22.19
N SER A 14 -36.85 28.04 22.32
CA SER A 14 -35.61 28.66 22.73
C SER A 14 -34.98 29.37 21.51
N PRO A 15 -34.60 30.65 21.64
CA PRO A 15 -33.95 31.38 20.55
C PRO A 15 -32.62 30.70 20.25
N THR A 16 -32.50 30.12 19.04
CA THR A 16 -31.24 29.60 18.51
C THR A 16 -30.28 30.78 18.36
N THR A 17 -29.16 30.75 19.08
CA THR A 17 -28.10 31.74 18.88
C THR A 17 -27.68 31.77 17.41
N PRO A 18 -27.22 32.90 16.84
CA PRO A 18 -26.77 33.00 15.46
C PRO A 18 -25.73 31.93 15.11
N GLU A 19 -24.87 31.52 16.07
CA GLU A 19 -23.87 30.45 15.92
C GLU A 19 -24.52 29.07 15.73
N VAL A 20 -25.55 28.72 16.49
CA VAL A 20 -26.27 27.43 16.35
C VAL A 20 -27.04 27.38 15.03
N SER A 21 -27.62 28.49 14.58
CA SER A 21 -28.25 28.59 13.27
C SER A 21 -27.24 28.47 12.14
N ALA A 22 -26.08 29.11 12.23
CA ALA A 22 -25.00 29.01 11.26
C ALA A 22 -24.43 27.58 11.22
N LEU A 23 -24.27 26.91 12.38
CA LEU A 23 -23.82 25.53 12.45
C LEU A 23 -24.83 24.55 11.81
N ARG A 24 -26.13 24.74 12.09
CA ARG A 24 -27.19 23.92 11.47
C ARG A 24 -27.24 24.13 9.94
N HIS A 25 -27.13 25.35 9.44
CA HIS A 25 -27.02 25.60 8.01
C HIS A 25 -25.76 24.97 7.40
N LYS A 26 -24.60 25.06 8.06
CA LYS A 26 -23.34 24.46 7.63
C LYS A 26 -23.46 22.93 7.54
N VAL A 27 -24.10 22.28 8.52
CA VAL A 27 -24.33 20.83 8.54
C VAL A 27 -25.34 20.41 7.45
N LEU A 28 -26.42 21.15 7.24
CA LEU A 28 -27.41 20.87 6.20
C LEU A 28 -26.81 21.00 4.78
N PHE A 29 -26.00 22.04 4.54
CA PHE A 29 -25.28 22.19 3.26
C PHE A 29 -24.29 21.05 3.02
N MET A 30 -23.55 20.62 4.05
CA MET A 30 -22.61 19.49 3.92
C MET A 30 -23.33 18.17 3.59
N THR A 31 -24.44 17.87 4.23
CA THR A 31 -25.21 16.65 3.94
C THR A 31 -25.77 16.63 2.52
N HIS A 32 -26.28 17.77 2.05
CA HIS A 32 -26.81 17.90 0.70
C HIS A 32 -25.72 17.71 -0.39
N ASP A 33 -24.54 18.30 -0.21
CA ASP A 33 -23.44 18.15 -1.16
C ASP A 33 -22.90 16.71 -1.21
N LEU A 34 -22.86 16.03 -0.06
CA LEU A 34 -22.38 14.65 0.01
C LEU A 34 -23.39 13.64 -0.57
N GLN A 35 -24.69 13.88 -0.41
CA GLN A 35 -25.75 13.08 -1.05
C GLN A 35 -25.70 13.25 -2.57
N TRP A 36 -25.52 14.48 -3.02
CA TRP A 36 -25.39 14.78 -4.43
C TRP A 36 -24.28 14.00 -5.14
N VAL A 37 -23.10 13.78 -4.51
CA VAL A 37 -22.02 12.95 -5.08
C VAL A 37 -22.52 11.53 -5.39
N SER A 38 -23.25 10.90 -4.46
CA SER A 38 -23.81 9.57 -4.67
C SER A 38 -24.78 9.55 -5.86
N GLU A 39 -25.68 10.51 -5.93
CA GLU A 39 -26.66 10.64 -7.02
C GLU A 39 -25.98 10.84 -8.40
N GLN A 40 -24.86 11.57 -8.47
CA GLN A 40 -24.13 11.74 -9.73
C GLN A 40 -23.45 10.45 -10.16
N VAL A 41 -22.86 9.67 -9.24
CA VAL A 41 -22.24 8.40 -9.54
C VAL A 41 -23.30 7.38 -9.99
N ASP A 42 -24.44 7.32 -9.31
CA ASP A 42 -25.54 6.42 -9.66
C ASP A 42 -26.09 6.71 -11.07
N ARG A 43 -26.23 7.99 -11.44
CA ARG A 43 -26.69 8.39 -12.78
C ARG A 43 -25.70 8.11 -13.90
N ALA A 44 -24.40 8.16 -13.60
CA ALA A 44 -23.33 8.06 -14.59
C ALA A 44 -22.52 6.76 -14.45
N GLY A 45 -23.03 5.73 -13.78
CA GLY A 45 -22.31 4.49 -13.46
C GLY A 45 -21.62 3.85 -14.67
N GLU A 46 -22.31 3.73 -15.79
CA GLU A 46 -21.76 3.21 -17.02
C GLU A 46 -20.52 3.99 -17.52
N ARG A 47 -20.50 5.32 -17.35
CA ARG A 47 -19.35 6.15 -17.74
C ARG A 47 -18.10 5.79 -16.94
N TYR A 48 -18.23 5.49 -15.65
CA TYR A 48 -17.11 5.10 -14.82
C TYR A 48 -16.64 3.69 -15.11
N ILE A 49 -17.57 2.78 -15.43
CA ILE A 49 -17.23 1.43 -15.89
C ILE A 49 -16.46 1.50 -17.22
N HIS A 50 -16.88 2.35 -18.14
CA HIS A 50 -16.17 2.60 -19.40
C HIS A 50 -14.77 3.18 -19.17
N LEU A 51 -14.61 4.11 -18.23
CA LEU A 51 -13.30 4.68 -17.85
C LEU A 51 -12.30 3.57 -17.45
N LEU A 52 -12.72 2.64 -16.58
CA LEU A 52 -11.87 1.53 -16.16
C LEU A 52 -11.61 0.54 -17.32
N ARG A 53 -12.65 0.23 -18.12
CA ARG A 53 -12.51 -0.65 -19.28
C ARG A 53 -11.53 -0.11 -20.31
N ASP A 54 -11.59 1.18 -20.59
CA ASP A 54 -10.71 1.83 -21.56
C ASP A 54 -9.27 1.86 -21.05
N LEU A 55 -9.08 2.09 -19.75
CA LEU A 55 -7.76 2.00 -19.11
C LEU A 55 -7.15 0.59 -19.22
N VAL A 56 -7.94 -0.47 -18.99
CA VAL A 56 -7.50 -1.86 -19.21
C VAL A 56 -7.12 -2.11 -20.67
N ARG A 57 -7.86 -1.57 -21.63
CA ARG A 57 -7.52 -1.69 -23.07
C ARG A 57 -6.23 -0.95 -23.42
N VAL A 58 -6.07 0.25 -22.91
CA VAL A 58 -4.87 1.07 -23.13
C VAL A 58 -3.63 0.41 -22.54
N SER A 59 -3.79 -0.36 -21.46
CA SER A 59 -2.66 -1.05 -20.80
C SER A 59 -1.93 -2.06 -21.69
N GLN A 60 -2.56 -2.54 -22.75
CA GLN A 60 -1.91 -3.35 -23.78
C GLN A 60 -0.71 -2.62 -24.45
N GLY A 61 -0.78 -1.29 -24.53
CA GLY A 61 0.31 -0.44 -25.04
C GLY A 61 1.44 -0.17 -24.03
N GLY A 62 1.36 -0.75 -22.83
CA GLY A 62 2.35 -0.58 -21.76
C GLY A 62 2.23 0.72 -20.98
N GLU A 63 3.14 0.91 -20.03
CA GLU A 63 3.12 2.04 -19.08
C GLU A 63 3.04 3.41 -19.76
N ARG A 64 3.83 3.65 -20.80
CA ARG A 64 3.82 4.93 -21.53
C ARG A 64 2.43 5.27 -22.06
N ALA A 65 1.76 4.31 -22.71
CA ALA A 65 0.42 4.50 -23.26
C ALA A 65 -0.59 4.81 -22.13
N ILE A 66 -0.49 4.13 -20.99
CA ILE A 66 -1.33 4.41 -19.82
C ILE A 66 -1.09 5.84 -19.33
N GLN A 67 0.17 6.25 -19.14
CA GLN A 67 0.49 7.58 -18.62
C GLN A 67 0.06 8.71 -19.56
N GLU A 68 0.23 8.53 -20.87
CA GLU A 68 -0.25 9.48 -21.88
C GLU A 68 -1.79 9.58 -21.87
N TRP A 69 -2.48 8.46 -21.73
CA TRP A 69 -3.94 8.43 -21.59
C TRP A 69 -4.41 9.12 -20.31
N VAL A 70 -3.79 8.81 -19.14
CA VAL A 70 -4.09 9.48 -17.88
C VAL A 70 -3.87 10.99 -17.98
N ALA A 71 -2.79 11.42 -18.62
CA ALA A 71 -2.50 12.84 -18.81
C ALA A 71 -3.60 13.53 -19.65
N ALA A 72 -4.13 12.86 -20.68
CA ALA A 72 -5.21 13.36 -21.52
C ALA A 72 -6.52 13.48 -20.72
N GLU A 73 -6.91 12.45 -19.96
CA GLU A 73 -8.11 12.47 -19.10
C GLU A 73 -8.05 13.58 -18.05
N LEU A 74 -6.91 13.74 -17.36
CA LEU A 74 -6.74 14.78 -16.37
C LEU A 74 -6.80 16.19 -16.99
N LYS A 75 -6.24 16.36 -18.19
CA LYS A 75 -6.33 17.62 -18.94
C LYS A 75 -7.78 17.94 -19.34
N ALA A 76 -8.54 16.93 -19.77
CA ALA A 76 -9.96 17.08 -20.11
C ALA A 76 -10.81 17.49 -18.91
N LEU A 77 -10.40 17.10 -17.70
CA LEU A 77 -11.03 17.53 -16.44
C LEU A 77 -10.58 18.92 -15.94
N GLY A 78 -9.77 19.63 -16.72
CA GLY A 78 -9.32 20.99 -16.42
C GLY A 78 -8.11 21.05 -15.48
N CYS A 79 -7.36 19.95 -15.31
CA CYS A 79 -6.14 19.95 -14.55
C CYS A 79 -4.99 20.58 -15.34
N HIS A 80 -4.09 21.26 -14.63
CA HIS A 80 -2.73 21.50 -15.13
C HIS A 80 -1.96 20.18 -14.99
N VAL A 81 -1.47 19.63 -16.12
CA VAL A 81 -0.85 18.31 -16.16
C VAL A 81 0.66 18.45 -16.35
N ASP A 82 1.41 17.72 -15.50
CA ASP A 82 2.85 17.53 -15.59
C ASP A 82 3.12 16.04 -15.85
N LEU A 83 3.53 15.70 -17.07
CA LEU A 83 4.00 14.37 -17.48
C LEU A 83 5.51 14.43 -17.56
N PHE A 84 6.22 13.68 -16.74
CA PHE A 84 7.67 13.75 -16.65
C PHE A 84 8.33 12.38 -16.49
N GLY A 85 9.53 12.26 -17.05
CA GLY A 85 10.40 11.11 -16.91
C GLY A 85 11.31 11.22 -15.67
N TYR A 86 11.66 10.07 -15.10
CA TYR A 86 12.66 9.96 -14.04
C TYR A 86 13.40 8.63 -14.12
N SER A 87 14.61 8.59 -13.57
CA SER A 87 15.40 7.37 -13.43
C SER A 87 15.23 6.81 -12.02
N PRO A 88 14.67 5.59 -11.83
CA PRO A 88 14.55 4.98 -10.50
C PRO A 88 15.88 4.85 -9.76
N LYS A 89 16.99 4.64 -10.49
CA LYS A 89 18.33 4.54 -9.91
C LYS A 89 18.91 5.88 -9.43
N ALA A 90 18.38 7.00 -9.92
CA ALA A 90 18.80 8.32 -9.49
C ALA A 90 18.08 8.79 -8.21
N LEU A 91 16.95 8.15 -7.86
CA LEU A 91 16.25 8.46 -6.62
C LEU A 91 17.08 8.01 -5.41
N ALA A 92 17.15 8.86 -4.40
CA ALA A 92 17.80 8.57 -3.12
C ALA A 92 16.73 8.46 -2.01
N PRO A 93 15.93 7.39 -1.98
CA PRO A 93 14.86 7.24 -1.02
C PRO A 93 15.43 7.15 0.38
N LYS A 94 14.86 7.92 1.30
CA LYS A 94 15.21 7.86 2.72
C LYS A 94 14.56 6.63 3.36
N TYR A 95 15.26 6.03 4.30
CA TYR A 95 14.75 4.92 5.10
C TYR A 95 14.40 3.65 4.32
N GLU A 96 15.01 3.47 3.14
CA GLU A 96 14.92 2.23 2.38
C GLU A 96 16.13 2.03 1.48
N PHE A 97 16.39 0.77 1.11
CA PHE A 97 17.40 0.38 0.15
C PHE A 97 16.94 -0.87 -0.62
N ALA A 98 17.50 -1.08 -1.79
CA ALA A 98 17.37 -2.32 -2.54
C ALA A 98 18.69 -2.59 -3.27
N GLU A 99 18.97 -3.87 -3.57
CA GLU A 99 20.08 -4.23 -4.45
C GLU A 99 19.94 -3.51 -5.80
N ALA A 100 21.04 -3.05 -6.36
CA ALA A 100 21.04 -2.33 -7.64
C ALA A 100 20.41 -3.15 -8.78
N ALA A 101 20.52 -4.47 -8.73
CA ALA A 101 19.91 -5.39 -9.70
C ALA A 101 18.39 -5.51 -9.55
N ALA A 102 17.84 -5.21 -8.37
CA ALA A 102 16.42 -5.26 -8.09
C ALA A 102 15.67 -3.96 -8.44
N VAL A 103 16.40 -2.90 -8.81
CA VAL A 103 15.82 -1.63 -9.25
C VAL A 103 15.79 -1.61 -10.78
N ASP A 104 14.61 -1.40 -11.36
CA ASP A 104 14.45 -1.29 -12.82
C ASP A 104 15.39 -0.19 -13.34
N PRO A 105 16.24 -0.47 -14.36
CA PRO A 105 17.17 0.51 -14.91
C PRO A 105 16.54 1.49 -15.90
N GLY A 106 15.33 1.18 -16.40
CA GLY A 106 14.64 1.97 -17.41
C GLY A 106 14.15 3.32 -16.88
N GLU A 107 14.07 4.30 -17.75
CA GLU A 107 13.35 5.53 -17.46
C GLU A 107 11.87 5.22 -17.29
N ARG A 108 11.25 5.79 -16.25
CA ARG A 108 9.83 5.63 -15.94
C ARG A 108 9.11 6.97 -16.03
N LEU A 109 7.80 6.94 -16.21
CA LEU A 109 6.98 8.13 -16.35
C LEU A 109 6.05 8.30 -15.15
N CYS A 110 5.94 9.53 -14.65
CA CYS A 110 4.89 9.93 -13.72
C CYS A 110 3.99 10.99 -14.37
N VAL A 111 2.72 10.96 -14.00
CA VAL A 111 1.76 12.01 -14.34
C VAL A 111 1.22 12.63 -13.07
N VAL A 112 1.25 13.96 -13.00
CA VAL A 112 0.59 14.71 -11.93
C VAL A 112 -0.38 15.71 -12.55
N GLY A 113 -1.68 15.53 -12.27
CA GLY A 113 -2.72 16.50 -12.56
C GLY A 113 -2.98 17.37 -11.35
N ARG A 114 -2.98 18.68 -11.50
CA ARG A 114 -3.31 19.65 -10.45
C ARG A 114 -4.57 20.42 -10.81
N LEU A 115 -5.61 20.21 -10.01
CA LEU A 115 -6.81 21.05 -10.05
C LEU A 115 -6.75 22.05 -8.89
N THR A 116 -6.53 23.33 -9.20
CA THR A 116 -6.52 24.39 -8.19
C THR A 116 -7.95 24.80 -7.89
N GLY A 117 -8.30 24.85 -6.60
CA GLY A 117 -9.60 25.27 -6.13
C GLY A 117 -9.79 26.79 -6.17
N GLU A 118 -11.02 27.22 -5.86
CA GLU A 118 -11.42 28.64 -5.93
C GLU A 118 -10.95 29.46 -4.73
N GLN A 119 -10.56 28.83 -3.62
CA GLN A 119 -10.21 29.47 -2.36
C GLN A 119 -8.98 28.83 -1.73
N ARG A 120 -8.43 29.48 -0.70
CA ARG A 120 -7.42 28.83 0.15
C ARG A 120 -8.08 27.70 0.95
N GLY A 121 -7.61 26.47 0.75
CA GLY A 121 -8.07 25.27 1.43
C GLY A 121 -6.96 24.23 1.46
N ARG A 122 -7.20 23.11 2.15
CA ARG A 122 -6.24 22.01 2.23
C ARG A 122 -5.96 21.41 0.86
N ARG A 123 -4.73 20.95 0.71
CA ARG A 123 -4.28 20.20 -0.47
C ARG A 123 -4.44 18.71 -0.22
N LEU A 124 -4.98 17.99 -1.19
CA LEU A 124 -5.14 16.54 -1.20
C LEU A 124 -4.30 15.94 -2.31
N LEU A 125 -3.47 14.96 -2.00
CA LEU A 125 -2.78 14.13 -2.99
C LEU A 125 -3.48 12.77 -3.07
N LEU A 126 -4.09 12.47 -4.20
CA LEU A 126 -4.57 11.13 -4.56
C LEU A 126 -3.51 10.46 -5.43
N PHE A 127 -3.14 9.23 -5.13
CA PHE A 127 -2.17 8.52 -5.95
C PHE A 127 -2.51 7.03 -6.08
N ALA A 128 -2.09 6.46 -7.20
CA ALA A 128 -2.26 5.06 -7.59
C ALA A 128 -1.16 4.69 -8.59
N HIS A 129 -0.94 3.41 -8.86
CA HIS A 129 0.09 3.02 -9.81
C HIS A 129 -0.46 2.36 -11.08
N PRO A 130 0.10 2.72 -12.26
CA PRO A 130 -0.38 2.23 -13.55
C PRO A 130 0.27 0.92 -13.98
N ASP A 131 1.36 0.52 -13.30
CA ASP A 131 2.17 -0.63 -13.68
C ASP A 131 1.75 -1.90 -12.93
N ALA A 132 1.79 -3.02 -13.63
CA ALA A 132 1.56 -4.35 -13.10
C ALA A 132 2.66 -5.32 -13.59
N GLU A 133 2.70 -6.53 -13.03
CA GLU A 133 3.65 -7.54 -13.49
C GLU A 133 3.31 -7.97 -14.94
N PRO A 134 4.31 -8.23 -15.80
CA PRO A 134 4.06 -8.60 -17.19
C PRO A 134 3.23 -9.88 -17.30
N VAL A 135 2.31 -9.92 -18.28
CA VAL A 135 1.65 -11.17 -18.66
C VAL A 135 2.69 -12.08 -19.30
N SER A 136 3.06 -13.14 -18.60
CA SER A 136 4.04 -14.12 -19.08
C SER A 136 3.42 -15.11 -20.08
N SER A 137 2.13 -15.41 -19.96
CA SER A 137 1.34 -16.26 -20.85
C SER A 137 -0.13 -15.88 -20.75
N THR A 138 -0.87 -16.09 -21.82
CA THR A 138 -2.34 -16.00 -21.82
C THR A 138 -3.01 -17.36 -21.50
N ASP A 139 -2.22 -18.41 -21.30
CA ASP A 139 -2.72 -19.72 -20.91
C ASP A 139 -3.43 -19.65 -19.55
N GLY A 140 -4.59 -20.26 -19.47
CA GLY A 140 -5.40 -20.26 -18.25
C GLY A 140 -6.29 -19.02 -18.05
N TRP A 141 -6.19 -17.99 -18.89
CA TRP A 141 -7.13 -16.88 -18.88
C TRP A 141 -8.45 -17.30 -19.55
N ARG A 142 -9.58 -17.08 -18.87
CA ARG A 142 -10.93 -17.23 -19.44
C ARG A 142 -11.42 -15.92 -20.05
N HIS A 143 -11.00 -14.79 -19.50
CA HIS A 143 -11.28 -13.44 -19.97
C HIS A 143 -10.02 -12.85 -20.60
N ALA A 144 -10.12 -12.32 -21.82
CA ALA A 144 -8.94 -11.76 -22.49
C ALA A 144 -8.30 -10.63 -21.65
N PRO A 145 -6.98 -10.68 -21.35
CA PRO A 145 -6.34 -9.79 -20.37
C PRO A 145 -6.54 -8.30 -20.59
N PHE A 146 -6.68 -7.88 -21.86
CA PHE A 146 -6.80 -6.47 -22.21
C PHE A 146 -8.17 -6.09 -22.80
N ALA A 147 -9.19 -6.95 -22.66
CA ALA A 147 -10.53 -6.67 -23.21
C ALA A 147 -11.40 -5.85 -22.25
N GLY A 148 -11.17 -5.94 -20.94
CA GLY A 148 -12.03 -5.31 -19.93
C GLY A 148 -13.42 -5.92 -19.96
N GLU A 149 -13.52 -7.24 -20.00
CA GLU A 149 -14.79 -7.97 -20.04
C GLU A 149 -15.55 -7.81 -18.72
N VAL A 150 -16.87 -7.72 -18.82
CA VAL A 150 -17.75 -7.63 -17.64
C VAL A 150 -18.62 -8.87 -17.58
N GLU A 151 -18.53 -9.61 -16.46
CA GLU A 151 -19.36 -10.76 -16.16
C GLU A 151 -19.69 -10.81 -14.66
N GLY A 152 -20.94 -11.11 -14.33
CA GLY A 152 -21.36 -11.32 -12.93
C GLY A 152 -21.11 -10.12 -12.00
N GLY A 153 -21.18 -8.88 -12.49
CA GLY A 153 -20.91 -7.66 -11.70
C GLY A 153 -19.43 -7.37 -11.48
N ARG A 154 -18.54 -8.09 -12.17
CA ARG A 154 -17.09 -7.91 -12.13
C ARG A 154 -16.55 -7.48 -13.47
N LEU A 155 -15.51 -6.65 -13.46
CA LEU A 155 -14.70 -6.33 -14.63
C LEU A 155 -13.38 -7.08 -14.51
N TYR A 156 -13.03 -7.80 -15.59
CA TYR A 156 -11.82 -8.61 -15.68
C TYR A 156 -10.79 -7.95 -16.58
N GLY A 157 -9.53 -8.03 -16.18
CA GLY A 157 -8.41 -7.53 -16.97
C GLY A 157 -7.09 -7.57 -16.25
N TRP A 158 -6.00 -7.55 -17.02
CA TRP A 158 -4.65 -7.50 -16.50
C TRP A 158 -4.40 -6.20 -15.71
N GLY A 159 -3.81 -6.34 -14.52
CA GLY A 159 -3.48 -5.21 -13.66
C GLY A 159 -4.71 -4.48 -13.10
N VAL A 160 -5.93 -5.00 -13.31
CA VAL A 160 -7.14 -4.33 -12.86
C VAL A 160 -7.25 -4.27 -11.34
N ALA A 161 -6.79 -5.30 -10.65
CA ALA A 161 -6.80 -5.37 -9.20
C ALA A 161 -5.61 -4.65 -8.55
N ASP A 162 -4.48 -4.54 -9.27
CA ASP A 162 -3.22 -4.02 -8.75
C ASP A 162 -2.43 -3.28 -9.85
N ASP A 163 -2.73 -1.99 -10.25
CA ASP A 163 -3.64 -1.09 -9.53
C ASP A 163 -4.40 -0.15 -10.51
N LEU A 164 -4.77 -0.63 -11.72
CA LEU A 164 -5.51 0.20 -12.69
C LEU A 164 -6.84 0.71 -12.11
N LEU A 165 -7.48 -0.07 -11.23
CA LEU A 165 -8.70 0.35 -10.54
C LEU A 165 -8.46 1.61 -9.67
N GLY A 166 -7.30 1.72 -9.03
CA GLY A 166 -6.92 2.89 -8.23
C GLY A 166 -6.76 4.13 -9.11
N VAL A 167 -6.09 3.97 -10.27
CA VAL A 167 -5.96 5.05 -11.25
C VAL A 167 -7.33 5.50 -11.75
N ALA A 168 -8.22 4.56 -12.09
CA ALA A 168 -9.57 4.87 -12.54
C ALA A 168 -10.43 5.49 -11.42
N THR A 169 -10.31 5.01 -10.17
CA THR A 169 -10.99 5.58 -8.99
C THR A 169 -10.57 7.01 -8.74
N MET A 170 -9.27 7.32 -8.85
CA MET A 170 -8.72 8.67 -8.73
C MET A 170 -9.32 9.63 -9.75
N ILE A 171 -9.33 9.25 -11.02
CA ILE A 171 -9.89 10.05 -12.12
C ILE A 171 -11.41 10.18 -11.94
N GLY A 172 -12.13 9.09 -11.67
CA GLY A 172 -13.57 9.06 -11.48
C GLY A 172 -14.02 9.95 -10.31
N GLY A 173 -13.31 9.91 -9.17
CA GLY A 173 -13.59 10.75 -8.02
C GLY A 173 -13.45 12.25 -8.33
N LEU A 174 -12.42 12.65 -9.11
CA LEU A 174 -12.32 14.03 -9.58
C LEU A 174 -13.40 14.37 -10.61
N MET A 175 -13.69 13.45 -11.52
CA MET A 175 -14.71 13.63 -12.56
C MET A 175 -16.08 13.98 -11.97
N VAL A 176 -16.52 13.29 -10.92
CA VAL A 176 -17.79 13.60 -10.21
C VAL A 176 -17.84 15.05 -9.78
N VAL A 177 -16.75 15.57 -9.25
CA VAL A 177 -16.68 16.94 -8.72
C VAL A 177 -16.56 17.96 -9.84
N ALA A 178 -15.68 17.73 -10.83
CA ALA A 178 -15.31 18.71 -11.85
C ALA A 178 -16.37 18.89 -12.94
N THR A 179 -17.09 17.83 -13.37
CA THR A 179 -17.99 17.90 -14.52
C THR A 179 -19.34 18.53 -14.22
N ASN A 180 -19.68 18.74 -12.97
CA ASN A 180 -20.99 19.26 -12.53
C ASN A 180 -20.92 20.70 -11.99
N GLY A 181 -19.93 21.48 -12.43
CA GLY A 181 -19.77 22.89 -12.07
C GLY A 181 -19.36 23.13 -10.61
N ARG A 182 -18.97 22.07 -9.89
CA ARG A 182 -18.45 22.18 -8.53
C ARG A 182 -16.94 22.11 -8.55
N ARG A 183 -16.29 22.97 -7.78
CA ARG A 183 -14.84 22.93 -7.59
C ARG A 183 -14.51 22.76 -6.11
N PRO A 184 -13.48 21.99 -5.77
CA PRO A 184 -12.96 21.95 -4.41
C PRO A 184 -12.47 23.36 -4.03
N ARG A 185 -12.54 23.72 -2.76
CA ARG A 185 -11.99 25.01 -2.31
C ARG A 185 -10.47 25.00 -2.31
N GLY A 186 -9.87 23.91 -1.87
CA GLY A 186 -8.42 23.69 -1.90
C GLY A 186 -7.95 23.05 -3.20
N THR A 187 -6.70 22.61 -3.21
CA THR A 187 -6.06 22.01 -4.39
C THR A 187 -6.12 20.49 -4.31
N VAL A 188 -6.46 19.84 -5.42
CA VAL A 188 -6.37 18.39 -5.59
C VAL A 188 -5.22 18.06 -6.53
N LEU A 189 -4.32 17.18 -6.09
CA LEU A 189 -3.25 16.58 -6.86
C LEU A 189 -3.62 15.11 -7.14
N LEU A 190 -3.55 14.70 -8.39
CA LEU A 190 -3.77 13.32 -8.82
C LEU A 190 -2.49 12.82 -9.44
N ALA A 191 -1.88 11.80 -8.84
CA ALA A 191 -0.58 11.29 -9.27
C ALA A 191 -0.67 9.81 -9.69
N SER A 192 -0.47 9.54 -10.98
CA SER A 192 -0.23 8.20 -11.50
C SER A 192 1.26 7.92 -11.45
N THR A 193 1.67 6.99 -10.57
CA THR A 193 3.06 6.79 -10.16
C THR A 193 3.45 5.32 -10.20
N PRO A 194 4.36 4.88 -11.08
CA PRO A 194 4.83 3.49 -11.10
C PRO A 194 5.37 3.03 -9.73
N SER A 195 5.07 1.79 -9.34
CA SER A 195 5.44 1.23 -8.04
C SER A 195 6.21 -0.09 -8.12
N LYS A 196 5.94 -0.93 -9.14
CA LYS A 196 6.55 -2.25 -9.25
C LYS A 196 8.08 -2.18 -9.43
N ARG A 197 8.80 -3.25 -9.01
CA ARG A 197 10.25 -3.37 -9.21
C ARG A 197 11.08 -2.21 -8.63
N ASN A 198 10.68 -1.73 -7.46
CA ASN A 198 11.37 -0.66 -6.72
C ASN A 198 11.55 0.65 -7.51
N VAL A 199 10.64 0.98 -8.41
CA VAL A 199 10.74 2.21 -9.22
C VAL A 199 10.31 3.48 -8.46
N ARG A 200 9.52 3.35 -7.38
CA ARG A 200 9.23 4.43 -6.40
C ARG A 200 8.72 5.73 -7.03
N GLY A 201 7.79 5.66 -7.96
CA GLY A 201 7.28 6.83 -8.70
C GLY A 201 6.74 7.94 -7.80
N ILE A 202 6.08 7.59 -6.68
CA ILE A 202 5.59 8.59 -5.73
C ILE A 202 6.74 9.37 -5.07
N VAL A 203 7.92 8.77 -4.86
CA VAL A 203 9.10 9.49 -4.36
C VAL A 203 9.56 10.53 -5.39
N ALA A 204 9.57 10.17 -6.68
CA ALA A 204 9.92 11.12 -7.76
C ALA A 204 8.94 12.32 -7.79
N VAL A 205 7.65 12.09 -7.54
CA VAL A 205 6.65 13.16 -7.41
C VAL A 205 6.96 14.08 -6.22
N LEU A 206 7.29 13.50 -5.06
CA LEU A 206 7.64 14.28 -3.86
C LEU A 206 8.94 15.06 -4.03
N GLU A 207 9.99 14.48 -4.63
CA GLU A 207 11.27 15.16 -4.93
C GLU A 207 11.09 16.29 -5.95
N ARG A 208 10.10 16.19 -6.85
CA ARG A 208 9.73 17.26 -7.78
C ARG A 208 9.02 18.44 -7.10
N GLY A 209 8.77 18.36 -5.80
CA GLY A 209 8.22 19.44 -4.98
C GLY A 209 6.70 19.42 -4.83
N TYR A 210 6.02 18.38 -5.25
CA TYR A 210 4.59 18.21 -4.98
C TYR A 210 4.36 17.91 -3.50
N ALA A 211 3.64 18.80 -2.82
CA ALA A 211 3.33 18.69 -1.40
C ALA A 211 1.82 18.82 -1.17
N ALA A 212 1.31 18.13 -0.16
CA ALA A 212 -0.09 18.13 0.24
C ALA A 212 -0.23 18.13 1.76
N ASP A 213 -1.44 18.41 2.24
CA ASP A 213 -1.76 18.39 3.67
C ASP A 213 -2.33 17.02 4.09
N GLY A 214 -2.57 16.14 3.10
CA GLY A 214 -2.94 14.74 3.25
C GLY A 214 -2.79 14.00 1.94
N ALA A 215 -2.47 12.71 1.99
CA ALA A 215 -2.33 11.83 0.83
C ALA A 215 -3.22 10.59 0.95
N VAL A 216 -3.77 10.13 -0.16
CA VAL A 216 -4.55 8.89 -0.21
C VAL A 216 -4.05 7.98 -1.32
N TYR A 217 -3.66 6.79 -0.95
CA TYR A 217 -3.31 5.72 -1.85
C TYR A 217 -4.56 4.92 -2.21
N LEU A 218 -5.01 5.06 -3.46
CA LEU A 218 -6.21 4.39 -3.95
C LEU A 218 -5.86 2.98 -4.43
N HIS A 219 -5.69 2.09 -3.47
CA HIS A 219 -5.26 0.71 -3.71
C HIS A 219 -5.99 -0.23 -2.75
N PRO A 220 -6.48 -1.40 -3.19
CA PRO A 220 -7.16 -2.37 -2.34
C PRO A 220 -6.37 -2.69 -1.07
N ALA A 221 -7.08 -2.97 0.00
CA ALA A 221 -6.43 -3.28 1.28
C ALA A 221 -5.82 -4.70 1.33
N GLU A 222 -5.89 -5.48 0.26
CA GLU A 222 -5.36 -6.84 0.13
C GLU A 222 -5.87 -7.81 1.21
N SER A 223 -7.03 -7.50 1.76
CA SER A 223 -7.70 -8.29 2.80
C SER A 223 -8.85 -9.14 2.29
N GLY A 224 -9.25 -8.93 1.02
CA GLY A 224 -10.49 -9.50 0.47
C GLY A 224 -11.76 -8.86 1.05
N ARG A 225 -11.66 -7.67 1.67
CA ARG A 225 -12.77 -6.97 2.32
C ARG A 225 -13.11 -5.61 1.68
N GLY A 226 -12.35 -5.20 0.66
CA GLY A 226 -12.60 -3.98 -0.11
C GLY A 226 -12.68 -2.72 0.77
N LEU A 227 -13.72 -1.92 0.57
CA LEU A 227 -13.95 -0.68 1.32
C LEU A 227 -14.22 -0.86 2.83
N ARG A 228 -14.35 -2.09 3.32
CA ARG A 228 -14.46 -2.35 4.76
C ARG A 228 -13.14 -2.19 5.50
N ASP A 229 -12.04 -2.02 4.78
CA ASP A 229 -10.72 -1.83 5.35
C ASP A 229 -10.05 -0.56 4.84
N ILE A 230 -9.25 0.07 5.72
CA ILE A 230 -8.33 1.16 5.36
C ILE A 230 -6.90 0.77 5.73
N LYS A 231 -5.93 1.31 4.98
CA LYS A 231 -4.51 1.23 5.31
C LYS A 231 -4.10 2.52 6.00
N ALA A 232 -3.80 2.48 7.28
CA ALA A 232 -3.25 3.61 8.06
C ALA A 232 -1.88 3.28 8.65
N ILE A 233 -1.44 2.03 8.45
CA ILE A 233 -0.17 1.50 8.93
C ILE A 233 0.41 0.54 7.89
N THR A 234 1.73 0.50 7.79
CA THR A 234 2.49 -0.52 7.06
C THR A 234 3.72 -0.91 7.85
N SER A 235 3.97 -2.22 7.96
CA SER A 235 5.19 -2.74 8.60
C SER A 235 6.42 -2.44 7.77
N GLY A 236 7.57 -2.29 8.44
CA GLY A 236 8.87 -2.37 7.82
C GLY A 236 9.16 -3.80 7.36
N LEU A 237 10.05 -3.92 6.38
CA LEU A 237 10.47 -5.19 5.80
C LEU A 237 11.98 -5.17 5.57
N LEU A 238 12.66 -6.24 5.94
CA LEU A 238 14.03 -6.52 5.54
C LEU A 238 14.08 -7.88 4.85
N ARG A 239 14.85 -7.98 3.76
CA ARG A 239 15.20 -9.24 3.11
C ARG A 239 16.69 -9.47 3.20
N PHE A 240 17.08 -10.69 3.47
CA PHE A 240 18.48 -11.06 3.62
C PHE A 240 18.81 -12.35 2.88
N ARG A 241 20.10 -12.51 2.58
CA ARG A 241 20.74 -13.72 2.09
C ARG A 241 21.90 -14.08 3.01
N ILE A 242 22.10 -15.35 3.27
CA ILE A 242 23.22 -15.87 4.04
C ILE A 242 23.91 -16.96 3.24
N SER A 243 25.20 -16.80 2.99
CA SER A 243 26.05 -17.82 2.36
C SER A 243 26.86 -18.57 3.43
N VAL A 244 26.78 -19.87 3.40
CA VAL A 244 27.42 -20.77 4.37
C VAL A 244 28.42 -21.68 3.64
N ALA A 245 29.67 -21.62 4.04
CA ALA A 245 30.72 -22.45 3.45
C ALA A 245 30.67 -23.89 3.97
N GLY A 246 30.93 -24.82 3.08
CA GLY A 246 31.17 -26.23 3.37
C GLY A 246 32.52 -26.71 2.83
N LYS A 247 32.83 -27.97 3.11
CA LYS A 247 34.06 -28.64 2.62
C LYS A 247 33.69 -30.02 2.09
N PRO A 248 33.66 -30.24 0.77
CA PRO A 248 33.56 -31.58 0.19
C PRO A 248 34.70 -32.45 0.66
N PRO A 249 34.54 -33.79 0.68
CA PRO A 249 35.65 -34.71 0.94
C PRO A 249 36.66 -34.65 -0.21
N ASP A 250 37.93 -34.85 0.12
CA ASP A 250 39.02 -34.92 -0.87
C ASP A 250 39.01 -36.30 -1.53
N THR A 251 38.16 -36.48 -2.53
CA THR A 251 38.00 -37.72 -3.30
C THR A 251 37.58 -37.42 -4.73
N GLN A 252 38.00 -38.30 -5.67
CA GLN A 252 37.53 -38.28 -7.05
C GLN A 252 36.25 -39.10 -7.27
N GLU A 253 35.84 -39.87 -6.24
CA GLU A 253 34.65 -40.71 -6.33
C GLU A 253 33.39 -39.86 -6.50
N PRO A 254 32.50 -40.20 -7.45
CA PRO A 254 31.25 -39.52 -7.64
C PRO A 254 30.32 -39.67 -6.43
N GLU A 255 30.30 -40.86 -5.82
CA GLU A 255 29.53 -41.16 -4.62
C GLU A 255 30.32 -40.75 -3.37
N GLN A 256 29.91 -39.66 -2.72
CA GLN A 256 30.62 -39.11 -1.56
C GLN A 256 30.10 -39.57 -0.21
N THR A 257 28.99 -40.29 -0.17
CA THR A 257 28.38 -40.78 1.08
C THR A 257 29.37 -41.57 1.95
N PRO A 258 30.24 -42.49 1.43
CA PRO A 258 31.22 -43.19 2.24
C PRO A 258 32.28 -42.29 2.90
N PHE A 259 32.47 -41.09 2.37
CA PHE A 259 33.48 -40.12 2.83
C PHE A 259 32.86 -38.95 3.62
N HIS A 260 31.58 -39.04 3.98
CA HIS A 260 30.85 -37.97 4.67
C HIS A 260 31.57 -37.49 5.95
N HIS A 261 32.17 -38.38 6.70
CA HIS A 261 32.90 -38.07 7.95
C HIS A 261 34.18 -37.22 7.73
N LEU A 262 34.68 -37.13 6.48
CA LEU A 262 35.83 -36.31 6.08
C LEU A 262 35.40 -34.94 5.53
N ALA A 263 34.09 -34.69 5.41
CA ALA A 263 33.51 -33.50 4.83
C ALA A 263 32.90 -32.58 5.90
N VAL A 264 32.59 -31.36 5.50
CA VAL A 264 31.68 -30.49 6.24
C VAL A 264 30.54 -30.14 5.31
N ASN A 265 29.37 -30.71 5.58
CA ASN A 265 28.18 -30.44 4.79
C ASN A 265 27.64 -29.05 5.11
N PRO A 266 27.56 -28.11 4.15
CA PRO A 266 27.06 -26.75 4.41
C PRO A 266 25.57 -26.73 4.74
N ILE A 267 24.79 -27.76 4.38
CA ILE A 267 23.38 -27.89 4.76
C ILE A 267 23.27 -28.03 6.28
N ASP A 268 24.11 -28.89 6.91
CA ASP A 268 24.09 -29.07 8.36
C ASP A 268 24.45 -27.75 9.10
N LYS A 269 25.42 -27.01 8.53
CA LYS A 269 25.84 -25.71 9.06
C LYS A 269 24.76 -24.61 8.86
N ALA A 270 24.10 -24.62 7.72
CA ALA A 270 22.96 -23.73 7.45
C ALA A 270 21.82 -23.99 8.44
N TRP A 271 21.57 -25.24 8.82
CA TRP A 271 20.56 -25.63 9.78
C TRP A 271 20.79 -25.01 11.18
N VAL A 272 22.04 -24.86 11.59
CA VAL A 272 22.41 -24.16 12.84
C VAL A 272 21.89 -22.72 12.80
N LEU A 273 22.04 -22.02 11.67
CA LEU A 273 21.60 -20.64 11.50
C LEU A 273 20.06 -20.55 11.40
N VAL A 274 19.41 -21.48 10.69
CA VAL A 274 17.94 -21.56 10.61
C VAL A 274 17.34 -21.64 12.01
N ARG A 275 17.87 -22.51 12.87
CA ARG A 275 17.42 -22.66 14.26
C ARG A 275 17.62 -21.38 15.10
N ALA A 276 18.76 -20.70 14.91
CA ALA A 276 19.03 -19.42 15.57
C ALA A 276 18.01 -18.34 15.16
N LEU A 277 17.70 -18.23 13.87
CA LEU A 277 16.70 -17.31 13.33
C LEU A 277 15.28 -17.66 13.80
N GLN A 278 14.92 -18.93 13.87
CA GLN A 278 13.65 -19.37 14.45
C GLN A 278 13.53 -18.98 15.92
N SER A 279 14.58 -19.20 16.71
CA SER A 279 14.62 -18.78 18.13
C SER A 279 14.51 -17.26 18.27
N LEU A 280 15.17 -16.50 17.40
CA LEU A 280 15.07 -15.04 17.37
C LEU A 280 13.64 -14.60 17.04
N ASN A 281 12.98 -15.24 16.05
CA ASN A 281 11.58 -14.96 15.72
C ASN A 281 10.65 -15.11 16.92
N GLU A 282 10.77 -16.21 17.68
CA GLU A 282 9.94 -16.42 18.88
C GLU A 282 10.26 -15.42 20.00
N ASN A 283 11.54 -15.09 20.21
CA ASN A 283 11.96 -14.09 21.16
C ASN A 283 11.40 -12.69 20.80
N ARG A 284 11.46 -12.33 19.53
CA ARG A 284 10.88 -11.08 19.03
C ARG A 284 9.36 -11.04 19.22
N ALA A 285 8.67 -12.13 18.85
CA ALA A 285 7.23 -12.26 19.02
C ALA A 285 6.77 -12.12 20.49
N GLY A 286 7.64 -12.49 21.44
CA GLY A 286 7.37 -12.34 22.88
C GLY A 286 7.50 -10.91 23.42
N ARG A 287 8.31 -10.03 22.78
CA ARG A 287 8.64 -8.70 23.32
C ARG A 287 8.27 -7.51 22.43
N VAL A 288 8.20 -7.69 21.12
CA VAL A 288 7.84 -6.61 20.18
C VAL A 288 6.32 -6.55 20.10
N ARG A 289 5.75 -5.40 20.49
CA ARG A 289 4.31 -5.21 20.58
C ARG A 289 3.85 -4.01 19.78
N HIS A 290 2.78 -4.19 19.00
CA HIS A 290 2.06 -3.15 18.31
C HIS A 290 0.59 -3.55 18.16
N ALA A 291 -0.31 -2.87 18.85
CA ALA A 291 -1.70 -3.30 19.01
C ALA A 291 -2.42 -3.58 17.65
N ILE A 292 -2.27 -2.68 16.68
CA ILE A 292 -2.94 -2.82 15.37
C ILE A 292 -2.40 -4.02 14.59
N LEU A 293 -1.08 -4.28 14.65
CA LEU A 293 -0.48 -5.44 13.97
C LEU A 293 -0.87 -6.75 14.66
N GLU A 294 -0.96 -6.76 15.98
CA GLU A 294 -1.42 -7.94 16.74
C GLU A 294 -2.89 -8.25 16.45
N ASP A 295 -3.74 -7.24 16.38
CA ASP A 295 -5.15 -7.41 16.03
C ASP A 295 -5.32 -7.95 14.59
N ALA A 296 -4.55 -7.42 13.64
CA ALA A 296 -4.65 -7.81 12.22
C ALA A 296 -4.00 -9.17 11.89
N ALA A 297 -2.84 -9.49 12.49
CA ALA A 297 -1.99 -10.62 12.10
C ALA A 297 -1.65 -11.60 13.25
N GLY A 298 -2.10 -11.30 14.47
CA GLY A 298 -1.77 -12.07 15.66
C GLY A 298 -0.34 -11.85 16.19
N ARG A 299 0.52 -11.11 15.46
CA ARG A 299 1.90 -10.80 15.81
C ARG A 299 2.34 -9.45 15.26
N SER A 300 3.14 -8.72 16.01
CA SER A 300 3.72 -7.43 15.57
C SER A 300 4.93 -7.58 14.66
N THR A 301 5.60 -8.73 14.68
CA THR A 301 6.83 -9.01 13.94
C THR A 301 6.88 -10.49 13.58
N ASN A 302 7.37 -10.79 12.39
CA ASN A 302 7.60 -12.16 11.93
C ASN A 302 8.91 -12.24 11.17
N MET A 303 9.57 -13.39 11.27
CA MET A 303 10.77 -13.72 10.51
C MET A 303 10.62 -15.12 9.92
N GLN A 304 11.04 -15.26 8.66
CA GLN A 304 11.06 -16.56 8.00
C GLN A 304 12.35 -16.75 7.19
N VAL A 305 12.79 -17.99 7.07
CA VAL A 305 13.69 -18.45 6.03
C VAL A 305 12.83 -19.18 5.00
N ALA A 306 12.72 -18.63 3.80
CA ALA A 306 11.84 -19.12 2.74
C ALA A 306 12.59 -19.80 1.59
N TYR A 307 13.91 -19.70 1.58
CA TYR A 307 14.75 -20.27 0.54
C TYR A 307 15.98 -20.94 1.16
N LEU A 308 16.30 -22.14 0.67
CA LEU A 308 17.53 -22.86 0.95
C LEU A 308 17.96 -23.59 -0.30
N HIS A 309 19.22 -23.43 -0.71
CA HIS A 309 19.79 -24.09 -1.88
C HIS A 309 21.22 -24.53 -1.60
N ALA A 310 21.51 -25.81 -1.94
CA ALA A 310 22.85 -26.37 -1.90
C ALA A 310 22.96 -27.54 -2.89
N GLY A 311 24.06 -27.59 -3.63
CA GLY A 311 24.31 -28.63 -4.62
C GLY A 311 23.50 -28.46 -5.92
N GLU A 312 23.59 -29.49 -6.77
CA GLU A 312 22.92 -29.53 -8.07
C GLU A 312 21.92 -30.70 -8.11
N PRO A 313 20.76 -30.54 -8.78
CA PRO A 313 19.70 -31.55 -8.81
C PRO A 313 20.13 -32.92 -9.38
N ASP A 314 21.14 -32.93 -10.24
CA ASP A 314 21.71 -34.15 -10.88
C ASP A 314 22.90 -34.76 -10.11
N GLN A 315 23.27 -34.17 -8.96
CA GLN A 315 24.44 -34.58 -8.15
C GLN A 315 24.04 -34.85 -6.69
N LEU A 316 23.03 -35.70 -6.47
CA LEU A 316 22.38 -35.89 -5.17
C LEU A 316 23.28 -36.48 -4.08
N SER A 317 24.37 -37.16 -4.44
CA SER A 317 25.31 -37.73 -3.49
C SER A 317 26.59 -36.91 -3.31
N ARG A 318 26.66 -35.72 -3.87
CA ARG A 318 27.80 -34.81 -3.72
C ARG A 318 27.54 -33.73 -2.66
N ILE A 319 28.54 -33.50 -1.83
CA ILE A 319 28.51 -32.43 -0.82
C ILE A 319 28.92 -31.13 -1.48
N SER A 320 28.03 -30.12 -1.43
CA SER A 320 28.29 -28.80 -1.98
C SER A 320 29.38 -28.04 -1.19
N ARG A 321 30.03 -27.08 -1.86
CA ARG A 321 30.95 -26.14 -1.21
C ARG A 321 30.21 -25.02 -0.48
N THR A 322 28.95 -24.76 -0.82
CA THR A 322 28.17 -23.64 -0.30
C THR A 322 26.72 -24.04 -0.15
N CYS A 323 26.08 -23.53 0.90
CA CYS A 323 24.63 -23.48 1.05
C CYS A 323 24.19 -22.01 1.17
N VAL A 324 23.16 -21.65 0.44
CA VAL A 324 22.57 -20.30 0.48
C VAL A 324 21.21 -20.37 1.15
N LEU A 325 21.02 -19.52 2.15
CA LEU A 325 19.73 -19.24 2.79
C LEU A 325 19.24 -17.86 2.35
N ALA A 326 17.92 -17.69 2.19
CA ALA A 326 17.34 -16.37 2.12
C ALA A 326 16.05 -16.31 2.91
N GLY A 327 15.78 -15.12 3.44
CA GLY A 327 14.63 -14.89 4.30
C GLY A 327 14.25 -13.44 4.41
N SER A 328 13.23 -13.20 5.25
CA SER A 328 12.75 -11.85 5.52
C SER A 328 12.31 -11.69 6.96
N VAL A 329 12.30 -10.46 7.43
CA VAL A 329 11.73 -10.06 8.71
C VAL A 329 10.86 -8.83 8.53
N THR A 330 9.63 -8.86 9.09
CA THR A 330 8.75 -7.70 9.22
C THR A 330 8.85 -7.14 10.63
N PHE A 331 8.68 -5.83 10.77
CA PHE A 331 8.77 -5.14 12.06
C PHE A 331 7.86 -3.92 12.09
N PRO A 332 7.36 -3.51 13.28
CA PRO A 332 6.44 -2.39 13.41
C PRO A 332 7.11 -1.04 13.12
N PRO A 333 6.33 0.02 12.82
CA PRO A 333 6.83 1.35 12.45
C PRO A 333 7.74 2.01 13.49
N HIS A 334 7.56 1.69 14.77
CA HIS A 334 8.35 2.28 15.85
C HIS A 334 9.76 1.66 16.01
N GLU A 335 10.02 0.51 15.36
CA GLU A 335 11.36 -0.05 15.33
C GLU A 335 12.21 0.58 14.22
N HIS A 336 13.48 0.86 14.54
CA HIS A 336 14.44 1.31 13.54
C HIS A 336 15.00 0.11 12.76
N MET A 337 15.05 0.24 11.45
CA MET A 337 15.53 -0.80 10.55
C MET A 337 16.95 -1.29 10.91
N GLU A 338 17.84 -0.39 11.24
CA GLU A 338 19.23 -0.66 11.64
C GLU A 338 19.33 -1.45 12.95
N SER A 339 18.38 -1.23 13.86
CA SER A 339 18.29 -2.00 15.11
C SER A 339 17.90 -3.44 14.84
N VAL A 340 16.93 -3.65 13.94
CA VAL A 340 16.50 -5.00 13.52
C VAL A 340 17.61 -5.71 12.76
N GLN A 341 18.31 -5.02 11.85
CA GLN A 341 19.49 -5.56 11.16
C GLN A 341 20.57 -6.01 12.15
N SER A 342 20.89 -5.17 13.13
CA SER A 342 21.88 -5.47 14.15
C SER A 342 21.48 -6.66 15.03
N GLU A 343 20.20 -6.83 15.31
CA GLU A 343 19.69 -7.95 16.10
C GLU A 343 19.82 -9.27 15.35
N VAL A 344 19.43 -9.29 14.07
CA VAL A 344 19.58 -10.47 13.19
C VAL A 344 21.06 -10.83 13.04
N ALA A 345 21.94 -9.87 12.75
CA ALA A 345 23.37 -10.09 12.61
C ALA A 345 23.98 -10.70 13.89
N ARG A 346 23.66 -10.13 15.07
CA ARG A 346 24.13 -10.67 16.37
C ARG A 346 23.67 -12.10 16.62
N SER A 347 22.43 -12.46 16.21
CA SER A 347 21.93 -13.82 16.37
C SER A 347 22.70 -14.81 15.51
N ILE A 348 22.98 -14.45 14.25
CA ILE A 348 23.78 -15.24 13.33
C ILE A 348 25.22 -15.40 13.84
N GLU A 349 25.84 -14.31 14.27
CA GLU A 349 27.21 -14.34 14.82
C GLU A 349 27.32 -15.17 16.10
N ALA A 350 26.34 -15.10 16.99
CA ALA A 350 26.33 -15.89 18.21
C ALA A 350 26.24 -17.40 17.88
N ALA A 351 25.37 -17.78 16.95
CA ALA A 351 25.27 -19.17 16.49
C ALA A 351 26.52 -19.63 15.78
N ALA A 352 27.15 -18.81 14.96
CA ALA A 352 28.40 -19.11 14.29
C ALA A 352 29.56 -19.33 15.26
N ARG A 353 29.67 -18.46 16.29
CA ARG A 353 30.70 -18.63 17.33
C ARG A 353 30.57 -19.93 18.14
N ALA A 354 29.37 -20.45 18.29
CA ALA A 354 29.09 -21.68 19.01
C ALA A 354 29.41 -22.96 18.19
N ASP A 355 29.48 -22.88 16.87
CA ASP A 355 29.80 -23.98 15.99
C ASP A 355 31.30 -23.94 15.60
N PRO A 356 32.08 -25.01 15.79
CA PRO A 356 33.52 -24.99 15.51
C PRO A 356 33.87 -24.64 14.06
N TRP A 357 33.09 -25.11 13.08
CA TRP A 357 33.35 -24.81 11.67
C TRP A 357 32.96 -23.36 11.31
N LEU A 358 31.75 -22.92 11.70
CA LEU A 358 31.26 -21.57 11.39
C LEU A 358 32.07 -20.48 12.09
N ARG A 359 32.69 -20.77 13.23
CA ARG A 359 33.60 -19.83 13.92
C ARG A 359 34.80 -19.51 13.05
N ASP A 360 35.38 -20.51 12.41
CA ASP A 360 36.58 -20.39 11.56
C ASP A 360 36.21 -20.02 10.10
N HIS A 361 34.99 -20.28 9.70
CA HIS A 361 34.40 -19.95 8.37
C HIS A 361 33.08 -19.22 8.55
N PRO A 362 33.10 -17.94 8.98
CA PRO A 362 31.89 -17.21 9.34
C PRO A 362 30.92 -17.06 8.14
N PRO A 363 29.62 -17.21 8.37
CA PRO A 363 28.62 -17.02 7.32
C PRO A 363 28.62 -15.58 6.84
N GLN A 364 28.36 -15.37 5.54
CA GLN A 364 28.25 -14.05 4.94
C GLN A 364 26.78 -13.63 4.89
N LEU A 365 26.44 -12.58 5.62
CA LEU A 365 25.10 -11.97 5.63
C LEU A 365 25.06 -10.79 4.68
N GLU A 366 24.12 -10.81 3.75
CA GLU A 366 23.83 -9.71 2.81
C GLU A 366 22.40 -9.23 3.00
N TRP A 367 22.21 -7.92 3.01
CA TRP A 367 20.89 -7.28 3.02
C TRP A 367 20.49 -6.93 1.59
N LEU A 368 19.39 -7.53 1.11
CA LEU A 368 18.94 -7.40 -0.28
C LEU A 368 17.96 -6.25 -0.46
N LEU A 369 17.12 -6.02 0.56
CA LEU A 369 16.10 -4.99 0.56
C LEU A 369 15.80 -4.59 2.00
N GLY A 370 15.55 -3.30 2.21
CA GLY A 370 15.06 -2.78 3.48
C GLY A 370 14.11 -1.62 3.26
N THR A 371 12.98 -1.64 3.96
CA THR A 371 12.03 -0.54 4.01
C THR A 371 11.59 -0.31 5.45
N ARG A 372 11.52 0.96 5.87
CA ARG A 372 10.97 1.32 7.17
C ARG A 372 9.44 1.26 7.15
N GLY A 373 8.82 0.84 8.25
CA GLY A 373 7.39 0.97 8.47
C GLY A 373 6.96 2.43 8.68
N ALA A 374 5.68 2.69 8.48
CA ALA A 374 5.06 4.00 8.68
C ALA A 374 3.63 3.86 9.15
N GLU A 375 3.14 4.84 9.90
CA GLU A 375 1.76 4.88 10.39
C GLU A 375 1.24 6.30 10.53
N VAL A 376 -0.07 6.44 10.52
CA VAL A 376 -0.80 7.67 10.82
C VAL A 376 -1.72 7.37 12.01
N PRO A 377 -1.74 8.21 13.06
CA PRO A 377 -2.67 8.05 14.17
C PRO A 377 -4.13 7.97 13.67
N LEU A 378 -4.91 7.06 14.23
CA LEU A 378 -6.30 6.85 13.77
C LEU A 378 -7.21 8.05 14.04
N GLU A 379 -6.82 8.89 15.00
CA GLU A 379 -7.47 10.16 15.36
C GLU A 379 -7.09 11.32 14.42
N HIS A 380 -6.10 11.10 13.54
CA HIS A 380 -5.69 12.13 12.59
C HIS A 380 -6.88 12.54 11.70
N PRO A 381 -7.10 13.84 11.44
CA PRO A 381 -8.23 14.33 10.65
C PRO A 381 -8.42 13.62 9.30
N LEU A 382 -7.34 13.24 8.61
CA LEU A 382 -7.42 12.49 7.36
C LEU A 382 -8.06 11.12 7.55
N CYS A 383 -7.64 10.36 8.57
CA CYS A 383 -8.22 9.06 8.88
C CYS A 383 -9.72 9.18 9.21
N LEU A 384 -10.08 10.19 10.02
CA LEU A 384 -11.47 10.42 10.39
C LEU A 384 -12.34 10.81 9.21
N VAL A 385 -11.84 11.63 8.27
CA VAL A 385 -12.58 12.02 7.06
C VAL A 385 -12.77 10.81 6.14
N VAL A 386 -11.72 10.02 5.89
CA VAL A 386 -11.80 8.81 5.07
C VAL A 386 -12.78 7.79 5.65
N ARG A 387 -12.67 7.49 6.95
CA ARG A 387 -13.60 6.57 7.64
C ARG A 387 -15.03 7.04 7.56
N ARG A 388 -15.29 8.33 7.78
CA ARG A 388 -16.63 8.93 7.67
C ARG A 388 -17.18 8.83 6.25
N ALA A 389 -16.36 9.10 5.22
CA ALA A 389 -16.78 9.00 3.83
C ALA A 389 -17.12 7.55 3.46
N ILE A 390 -16.31 6.58 3.85
CA ILE A 390 -16.58 5.15 3.63
C ILE A 390 -17.87 4.74 4.36
N ARG A 391 -18.01 5.04 5.65
CA ARG A 391 -19.21 4.70 6.41
C ARG A 391 -20.49 5.29 5.81
N ALA A 392 -20.41 6.51 5.29
CA ALA A 392 -21.56 7.15 4.68
C ALA A 392 -22.01 6.52 3.35
N VAL A 393 -21.09 5.82 2.65
CA VAL A 393 -21.39 5.15 1.37
C VAL A 393 -21.73 3.67 1.57
N THR A 394 -21.00 2.98 2.46
CA THR A 394 -21.12 1.53 2.64
C THR A 394 -22.02 1.12 3.82
N ALA A 395 -22.43 2.08 4.66
CA ALA A 395 -23.07 1.86 5.96
C ALA A 395 -22.22 1.02 6.94
N CYS A 396 -20.95 0.75 6.64
CA CYS A 396 -20.04 -0.02 7.49
C CYS A 396 -18.92 0.89 8.03
N GLU A 397 -18.56 0.71 9.31
CA GLU A 397 -17.34 1.33 9.86
C GLU A 397 -16.12 0.52 9.38
N PRO A 398 -15.17 1.12 8.65
CA PRO A 398 -14.01 0.38 8.18
C PRO A 398 -13.04 0.08 9.31
N THR A 399 -12.41 -1.10 9.25
CA THR A 399 -11.33 -1.50 10.15
C THR A 399 -9.97 -1.11 9.56
N VAL A 400 -8.94 -1.08 10.41
CA VAL A 400 -7.58 -0.83 9.94
C VAL A 400 -6.94 -2.15 9.54
N ASN A 401 -6.52 -2.25 8.28
CA ASN A 401 -5.75 -3.37 7.78
C ASN A 401 -4.26 -3.04 7.83
N ALA A 402 -3.51 -3.91 8.49
CA ALA A 402 -2.06 -3.80 8.65
C ALA A 402 -1.30 -4.94 7.95
N LEU A 403 -1.97 -5.73 7.10
CA LEU A 403 -1.37 -6.92 6.48
C LEU A 403 -0.40 -6.58 5.35
N HIS A 404 -0.52 -5.42 4.72
CA HIS A 404 0.37 -5.00 3.63
C HIS A 404 1.67 -4.42 4.18
N ALA A 405 2.73 -5.22 4.22
CA ALA A 405 4.08 -4.75 4.50
C ALA A 405 4.62 -3.94 3.32
N SER A 406 5.37 -2.88 3.59
CA SER A 406 5.98 -2.03 2.55
C SER A 406 4.98 -1.30 1.62
N SER A 407 3.76 -1.02 2.07
CA SER A 407 2.78 -0.25 1.30
C SER A 407 3.30 1.16 0.98
N ASP A 408 2.95 1.66 -0.20
CA ASP A 408 3.39 2.98 -0.69
C ASP A 408 2.87 4.17 0.13
N ILE A 409 1.92 3.96 1.07
CA ILE A 409 1.57 5.00 2.05
C ILE A 409 2.79 5.49 2.85
N ARG A 410 3.84 4.66 2.99
CA ARG A 410 5.08 5.01 3.69
C ARG A 410 5.81 6.19 3.05
N HIS A 411 5.76 6.33 1.74
CA HIS A 411 6.53 7.34 1.03
C HIS A 411 6.07 8.78 1.33
N PRO A 412 4.78 9.15 1.20
CA PRO A 412 4.34 10.47 1.64
C PRO A 412 4.67 10.75 3.11
N ILE A 413 4.50 9.75 4.00
CA ILE A 413 4.77 9.89 5.43
C ILE A 413 6.25 10.13 5.69
N LEU A 414 7.13 9.27 5.17
CA LEU A 414 8.56 9.27 5.51
C LEU A 414 9.35 10.33 4.73
N HIS A 415 9.01 10.58 3.46
CA HIS A 415 9.72 11.54 2.61
C HIS A 415 9.13 12.93 2.66
N GLY A 416 7.81 13.05 2.71
CA GLY A 416 7.10 14.31 2.64
C GLY A 416 6.61 14.87 3.97
N GLY A 417 6.63 14.06 5.05
CA GLY A 417 5.94 14.41 6.29
C GLY A 417 4.42 14.57 6.09
N ILE A 418 3.87 13.96 5.03
CA ILE A 418 2.47 14.06 4.63
C ILE A 418 1.73 12.85 5.19
N PRO A 419 0.73 13.03 6.07
CA PRO A 419 -0.08 11.92 6.54
C PRO A 419 -0.74 11.22 5.35
N ALA A 420 -0.65 9.89 5.29
CA ALA A 420 -1.17 9.10 4.19
C ALA A 420 -1.97 7.90 4.67
N VAL A 421 -3.11 7.67 4.05
CA VAL A 421 -3.95 6.49 4.26
C VAL A 421 -4.26 5.85 2.91
N GLY A 422 -4.70 4.58 2.91
CA GLY A 422 -5.10 3.91 1.69
C GLY A 422 -6.46 3.25 1.82
N TYR A 423 -7.18 3.14 0.70
CA TYR A 423 -8.38 2.33 0.55
C TYR A 423 -8.63 2.01 -0.91
N GLY A 424 -9.40 0.99 -1.18
CA GLY A 424 -9.82 0.61 -2.52
C GLY A 424 -10.99 -0.35 -2.50
N PRO A 425 -11.65 -0.57 -3.65
CA PRO A 425 -12.76 -1.50 -3.75
C PRO A 425 -12.30 -2.95 -3.63
N LEU A 426 -13.25 -3.85 -3.45
CA LEU A 426 -13.01 -5.28 -3.48
C LEU A 426 -12.51 -5.69 -4.86
N ALA A 427 -11.32 -6.24 -4.90
CA ALA A 427 -10.68 -6.69 -6.12
C ALA A 427 -9.87 -7.95 -5.86
N GLY A 428 -9.89 -8.86 -6.81
CA GLY A 428 -9.08 -10.04 -6.79
C GLY A 428 -9.28 -11.02 -5.65
N ASN A 429 -8.46 -12.03 -5.67
CA ASN A 429 -8.23 -12.96 -4.55
C ASN A 429 -6.96 -12.54 -3.80
N PHE A 430 -6.73 -13.04 -2.58
CA PHE A 430 -5.56 -12.73 -1.75
C PHE A 430 -4.17 -12.92 -2.43
N SER A 431 -4.10 -13.50 -3.60
CA SER A 431 -2.85 -13.83 -4.31
C SER A 431 -2.72 -13.17 -5.68
N GLN A 432 -3.42 -12.10 -5.95
CA GLN A 432 -3.73 -11.69 -7.33
C GLN A 432 -2.78 -10.75 -8.02
N ALA A 433 -1.75 -10.25 -7.41
CA ALA A 433 -0.77 -9.48 -8.17
C ALA A 433 -0.16 -10.35 -9.27
N GLY A 434 -0.59 -10.13 -10.52
CA GLY A 434 -0.14 -10.90 -11.69
C GLY A 434 -0.84 -12.26 -11.91
N GLY A 435 -1.97 -12.52 -11.25
CA GLY A 435 -2.78 -13.72 -11.49
C GLY A 435 -3.60 -13.66 -12.77
N THR A 436 -4.00 -14.84 -13.27
CA THR A 436 -4.96 -14.93 -14.38
C THR A 436 -6.36 -14.53 -13.92
N ASP A 437 -7.14 -13.96 -14.84
CA ASP A 437 -8.50 -13.50 -14.55
C ASP A 437 -8.61 -12.55 -13.35
N GLU A 438 -7.69 -11.59 -13.23
CA GLU A 438 -7.82 -10.51 -12.26
C GLU A 438 -9.15 -9.78 -12.45
N TRP A 439 -9.76 -9.37 -11.35
CA TRP A 439 -11.08 -8.75 -11.39
C TRP A 439 -11.26 -7.67 -10.32
N VAL A 440 -12.22 -6.79 -10.56
CA VAL A 440 -12.73 -5.82 -9.57
C VAL A 440 -14.25 -5.94 -9.48
N ASP A 441 -14.80 -5.81 -8.27
CA ASP A 441 -16.23 -5.67 -8.04
C ASP A 441 -16.71 -4.28 -8.49
N LEU A 442 -17.62 -4.24 -9.46
CA LEU A 442 -18.09 -2.98 -10.05
C LEU A 442 -18.96 -2.18 -9.10
N GLY A 443 -19.69 -2.82 -8.20
CA GLY A 443 -20.47 -2.13 -7.18
C GLY A 443 -19.57 -1.38 -6.21
N GLU A 444 -18.55 -2.05 -5.66
CA GLU A 444 -17.59 -1.39 -4.77
C GLU A 444 -16.68 -0.39 -5.51
N TYR A 445 -16.37 -0.61 -6.79
CA TYR A 445 -15.66 0.39 -7.60
C TYR A 445 -16.42 1.71 -7.71
N LEU A 446 -17.72 1.67 -7.98
CA LEU A 446 -18.57 2.87 -8.00
C LEU A 446 -18.69 3.50 -6.60
N GLN A 447 -18.77 2.69 -5.56
CA GLN A 447 -18.73 3.17 -4.18
C GLN A 447 -17.38 3.85 -3.87
N ALA A 448 -16.24 3.31 -4.32
CA ALA A 448 -14.92 3.91 -4.13
C ALA A 448 -14.81 5.27 -4.82
N ILE A 449 -15.38 5.43 -6.02
CA ILE A 449 -15.48 6.73 -6.71
C ILE A 449 -16.32 7.71 -5.87
N THR A 450 -17.44 7.24 -5.33
CA THR A 450 -18.31 8.07 -4.46
C THR A 450 -17.57 8.53 -3.20
N VAL A 451 -16.85 7.60 -2.54
CA VAL A 451 -15.99 7.90 -1.37
C VAL A 451 -14.95 8.95 -1.74
N THR A 452 -14.27 8.78 -2.89
CA THR A 452 -13.23 9.70 -3.35
C THR A 452 -13.78 11.09 -3.66
N GLY A 453 -14.92 11.20 -4.34
CA GLY A 453 -15.58 12.47 -4.61
C GLY A 453 -15.99 13.20 -3.32
N ARG A 454 -16.56 12.47 -2.35
CA ARG A 454 -16.87 13.00 -1.01
C ARG A 454 -15.63 13.47 -0.27
N LEU A 455 -14.57 12.69 -0.29
CA LEU A 455 -13.29 13.02 0.34
C LEU A 455 -12.70 14.31 -0.23
N ILE A 456 -12.70 14.47 -1.56
CA ILE A 456 -12.23 15.69 -2.22
C ILE A 456 -13.00 16.91 -1.70
N LEU A 457 -14.34 16.85 -1.67
CA LEU A 457 -15.16 17.96 -1.20
C LEU A 457 -14.96 18.23 0.29
N GLU A 458 -14.90 17.20 1.11
CA GLU A 458 -14.81 17.33 2.56
C GLU A 458 -13.43 17.80 3.02
N TRP A 459 -12.35 17.16 2.52
CA TRP A 459 -10.99 17.49 2.92
C TRP A 459 -10.55 18.87 2.44
N CYS A 460 -10.79 19.18 1.17
CA CYS A 460 -10.36 20.45 0.58
C CYS A 460 -11.21 21.64 1.04
N ARG A 461 -12.35 21.42 1.70
CA ARG A 461 -13.28 22.45 2.14
C ARG A 461 -12.96 23.04 3.52
N VAL A 462 -12.16 22.35 4.32
CA VAL A 462 -11.94 22.72 5.73
C VAL A 462 -11.17 24.02 5.82
N GLU A 463 -11.80 25.06 6.42
CA GLU A 463 -11.10 26.20 6.97
C GLU A 463 -10.09 25.73 8.02
N GLU A 464 -8.95 26.42 8.16
CA GLU A 464 -7.92 26.09 9.12
C GLU A 464 -8.53 25.68 10.47
N ILE A 465 -8.25 24.46 10.91
CA ILE A 465 -8.43 24.11 12.31
C ILE A 465 -7.38 24.92 13.03
N GLY A 466 -7.82 25.89 13.83
CA GLY A 466 -6.92 26.62 14.73
C GLY A 466 -6.08 25.62 15.56
N PRO A 467 -4.94 26.03 16.09
CA PRO A 467 -4.12 25.17 16.91
C PRO A 467 -5.00 24.54 18.00
N ASP A 468 -4.84 23.21 18.19
CA ASP A 468 -5.51 22.49 19.26
C ASP A 468 -5.37 23.29 20.56
N PRO A 469 -6.47 23.51 21.31
CA PRO A 469 -6.34 24.13 22.61
C PRO A 469 -5.39 23.28 23.43
N ALA A 470 -4.34 23.91 23.95
CA ALA A 470 -3.38 23.27 24.82
C ALA A 470 -4.11 22.46 25.90
N PRO A 471 -3.66 21.25 26.24
CA PRO A 471 -4.28 20.48 27.31
C PRO A 471 -4.33 21.36 28.57
N ALA A 472 -5.52 21.50 29.14
CA ALA A 472 -5.69 22.19 30.39
C ALA A 472 -4.79 21.52 31.44
N THR A 473 -3.86 22.30 32.00
CA THR A 473 -2.94 21.92 33.07
C THR A 473 -3.68 21.46 34.33
#